data_8ed4496623a6c81d125c9aa61cf0634d
#
_entry.id   8ed4496623a6c81d125c9aa61cf0634d
#
_cell.length_a   1.000
_cell.length_b   1.000
_cell.length_c   1.000
_cell.angle_alpha   90.00
_cell.angle_beta   90.00
_cell.angle_gamma   90.00
#
_symmetry.space_group_name_H-M   'P 1'
#
loop_
_entity.id
_entity.type
_entity.pdbx_description
1 polymer ?
#
loop_
_entity_poly.entity_id
_entity_poly.type
_entity_poly.pdbx_seq_one_letter_code
_entity_poly.pdbx_strand_id
1 'polypeptide(L)'
;MNPKMKDIASRANVSVSTVSKIINKETKNFRKETVDRVQKIIKEMGYAPNIVARSMVTKKTGLIGLILPDISNLYFAEMAKGIEIALRHMEYNMILCNCNDSDEREKAYIDIMRQKCVDGIILIPVLSSSVDITYTTILKGIPFVILDRIFSK
;
A
#
# COMPACT_ATOMS: atom_id res chain seq x y z
N MET A 1 18.48 -19.48 6.67
CA MET A 1 17.86 -19.67 5.33
C MET A 1 16.41 -19.23 5.45
N ASN A 2 15.95 -18.27 4.64
CA ASN A 2 14.53 -17.85 4.73
C ASN A 2 13.61 -18.96 4.21
N PRO A 3 12.61 -19.40 4.97
CA PRO A 3 11.70 -20.46 4.54
C PRO A 3 10.95 -20.02 3.28
N LYS A 4 10.67 -20.98 2.40
CA LYS A 4 9.92 -20.77 1.17
C LYS A 4 8.51 -21.38 1.30
N MET A 5 7.58 -20.90 0.50
CA MET A 5 6.21 -21.43 0.48
C MET A 5 6.17 -22.96 0.22
N LYS A 6 7.14 -23.49 -0.55
CA LYS A 6 7.30 -24.94 -0.78
C LYS A 6 7.59 -25.72 0.50
N ASP A 7 8.38 -25.14 1.41
CA ASP A 7 8.79 -25.80 2.64
C ASP A 7 7.58 -25.92 3.59
N ILE A 8 6.73 -24.89 3.63
CA ILE A 8 5.46 -24.92 4.36
C ILE A 8 4.52 -25.98 3.78
N ALA A 9 4.37 -26.00 2.45
CA ALA A 9 3.52 -26.96 1.75
C ALA A 9 3.92 -28.41 2.06
N SER A 10 5.21 -28.71 1.97
CA SER A 10 5.77 -30.01 2.32
C SER A 10 5.49 -30.39 3.77
N ARG A 11 5.78 -29.47 4.72
CA ARG A 11 5.59 -29.75 6.17
C ARG A 11 4.13 -29.85 6.56
N ALA A 12 3.23 -29.12 5.87
CA ALA A 12 1.79 -29.18 6.10
C ALA A 12 1.10 -30.33 5.34
N ASN A 13 1.80 -31.04 4.49
CA ASN A 13 1.27 -32.07 3.57
C ASN A 13 0.10 -31.53 2.74
N VAL A 14 0.30 -30.39 2.08
CA VAL A 14 -0.67 -29.74 1.17
C VAL A 14 0.05 -29.19 -0.05
N SER A 15 -0.71 -28.80 -1.07
CA SER A 15 -0.13 -28.16 -2.25
C SER A 15 0.33 -26.72 -1.94
N VAL A 16 1.29 -26.21 -2.72
CA VAL A 16 1.74 -24.81 -2.65
C VAL A 16 0.57 -23.84 -2.90
N SER A 17 -0.34 -24.22 -3.80
CA SER A 17 -1.54 -23.42 -4.08
C SER A 17 -2.49 -23.36 -2.88
N THR A 18 -2.60 -24.43 -2.09
CA THR A 18 -3.36 -24.45 -0.82
C THR A 18 -2.74 -23.48 0.19
N VAL A 19 -1.42 -23.52 0.36
CA VAL A 19 -0.70 -22.57 1.24
C VAL A 19 -0.94 -21.14 0.80
N SER A 20 -0.80 -20.86 -0.52
CA SER A 20 -1.04 -19.54 -1.08
C SER A 20 -2.44 -19.00 -0.79
N LYS A 21 -3.48 -19.82 -1.01
CA LYS A 21 -4.87 -19.45 -0.73
C LYS A 21 -5.11 -19.17 0.75
N ILE A 22 -4.55 -20.00 1.65
CA ILE A 22 -4.69 -19.79 3.10
C ILE A 22 -3.99 -18.50 3.55
N ILE A 23 -2.81 -18.19 3.01
CA ILE A 23 -2.10 -16.94 3.28
C ILE A 23 -2.93 -15.73 2.81
N ASN A 24 -3.63 -15.85 1.68
CA ASN A 24 -4.49 -14.80 1.13
C ASN A 24 -5.89 -14.74 1.78
N LYS A 25 -6.12 -15.44 2.89
CA LYS A 25 -7.41 -15.51 3.60
C LYS A 25 -8.56 -16.14 2.80
N GLU A 26 -8.25 -16.81 1.71
CA GLU A 26 -9.23 -17.56 0.87
C GLU A 26 -9.48 -18.94 1.47
N THR A 27 -10.06 -18.99 2.69
CA THR A 27 -10.16 -20.22 3.48
C THR A 27 -11.48 -20.96 3.32
N LYS A 28 -12.48 -20.38 2.66
CA LYS A 28 -13.85 -20.92 2.56
C LYS A 28 -13.93 -22.37 2.07
N ASN A 29 -12.99 -22.80 1.23
CA ASN A 29 -13.00 -24.14 0.61
C ASN A 29 -12.09 -25.13 1.34
N PHE A 30 -11.56 -24.80 2.51
CA PHE A 30 -10.66 -25.67 3.26
C PHE A 30 -11.25 -26.03 4.62
N ARG A 31 -10.97 -27.25 5.09
CA ARG A 31 -11.32 -27.66 6.44
C ARG A 31 -10.55 -26.82 7.46
N LYS A 32 -11.20 -26.44 8.55
CA LYS A 32 -10.61 -25.63 9.62
C LYS A 32 -9.28 -26.21 10.11
N GLU A 33 -9.22 -27.52 10.33
CA GLU A 33 -8.00 -28.24 10.74
C GLU A 33 -6.82 -28.02 9.78
N THR A 34 -7.09 -27.98 8.47
CA THR A 34 -6.05 -27.74 7.46
C THR A 34 -5.56 -26.30 7.54
N VAL A 35 -6.47 -25.34 7.69
CA VAL A 35 -6.14 -23.91 7.83
C VAL A 35 -5.28 -23.69 9.08
N ASP A 36 -5.72 -24.21 10.23
CA ASP A 36 -5.03 -24.06 11.52
C ASP A 36 -3.64 -24.71 11.49
N ARG A 37 -3.49 -25.90 10.87
CA ARG A 37 -2.20 -26.56 10.68
C ARG A 37 -1.24 -25.73 9.85
N VAL A 38 -1.69 -25.21 8.71
CA VAL A 38 -0.85 -24.38 7.83
C VAL A 38 -0.45 -23.09 8.52
N GLN A 39 -1.37 -22.41 9.21
CA GLN A 39 -1.08 -21.18 9.95
C GLN A 39 -0.08 -21.41 11.09
N LYS A 40 -0.20 -22.52 11.81
CA LYS A 40 0.75 -22.92 12.85
C LYS A 40 2.17 -23.08 12.26
N ILE A 41 2.30 -23.81 11.16
CA ILE A 41 3.59 -24.04 10.50
C ILE A 41 4.19 -22.72 9.99
N ILE A 42 3.39 -21.83 9.39
CA ILE A 42 3.83 -20.49 8.97
C ILE A 42 4.46 -19.74 10.15
N LYS A 43 3.79 -19.75 11.31
CA LYS A 43 4.26 -19.09 12.53
C LYS A 43 5.54 -19.74 13.09
N GLU A 44 5.59 -21.06 13.15
CA GLU A 44 6.76 -21.82 13.64
C GLU A 44 8.00 -21.60 12.77
N MET A 45 7.81 -21.50 11.46
CA MET A 45 8.90 -21.28 10.51
C MET A 45 9.30 -19.82 10.37
N GLY A 46 8.57 -18.88 10.99
CA GLY A 46 8.81 -17.43 10.81
C GLY A 46 8.67 -16.98 9.36
N TYR A 47 7.80 -17.65 8.58
CA TYR A 47 7.62 -17.31 7.18
C TYR A 47 6.86 -15.99 7.05
N ALA A 48 7.47 -15.03 6.35
CA ALA A 48 6.81 -13.79 5.93
C ALA A 48 6.53 -13.87 4.41
N PRO A 49 5.27 -13.66 3.98
CA PRO A 49 4.95 -13.60 2.56
C PRO A 49 5.78 -12.54 1.83
N ASN A 50 6.34 -12.90 0.68
CA ASN A 50 7.04 -11.93 -0.14
C ASN A 50 6.02 -11.01 -0.83
N ILE A 51 5.89 -9.78 -0.32
CA ILE A 51 4.95 -8.76 -0.81
C ILE A 51 5.25 -8.44 -2.28
N VAL A 52 6.53 -8.39 -2.67
CA VAL A 52 6.93 -8.10 -4.07
C VAL A 52 6.45 -9.21 -5.00
N ALA A 53 6.67 -10.48 -4.65
CA ALA A 53 6.20 -11.59 -5.47
C ALA A 53 4.65 -11.62 -5.56
N ARG A 54 3.97 -11.26 -4.47
CA ARG A 54 2.50 -11.15 -4.44
C ARG A 54 2.02 -10.02 -5.35
N SER A 55 2.63 -8.84 -5.27
CA SER A 55 2.23 -7.68 -6.09
C SER A 55 2.42 -7.91 -7.58
N MET A 56 3.41 -8.72 -8.00
CA MET A 56 3.58 -9.13 -9.39
C MET A 56 2.38 -9.95 -9.92
N VAL A 57 1.77 -10.77 -9.07
CA VAL A 57 0.62 -11.61 -9.43
C VAL A 57 -0.69 -10.82 -9.32
N THR A 58 -0.89 -10.10 -8.22
CA THR A 58 -2.15 -9.39 -7.94
C THR A 58 -2.23 -8.01 -8.60
N LYS A 59 -1.11 -7.48 -9.08
CA LYS A 59 -0.93 -6.10 -9.54
C LYS A 59 -1.34 -5.06 -8.49
N LYS A 60 -1.26 -5.45 -7.20
CA LYS A 60 -1.57 -4.59 -6.05
C LYS A 60 -0.48 -4.71 -5.02
N THR A 61 -0.03 -3.57 -4.52
CA THR A 61 0.99 -3.48 -3.46
C THR A 61 0.36 -3.36 -2.07
N GLY A 62 -0.89 -2.92 -1.98
CA GLY A 62 -1.54 -2.58 -0.72
C GLY A 62 -0.99 -1.29 -0.11
N LEU A 63 -0.39 -0.42 -0.94
CA LEU A 63 0.21 0.85 -0.52
C LEU A 63 -0.53 2.03 -1.14
N ILE A 64 -0.84 3.03 -0.32
CA ILE A 64 -1.34 4.34 -0.76
C ILE A 64 -0.33 5.41 -0.33
N GLY A 65 0.04 6.28 -1.27
CA GLY A 65 0.84 7.47 -0.96
C GLY A 65 -0.05 8.59 -0.44
N LEU A 66 0.32 9.21 0.69
CA LEU A 66 -0.22 10.48 1.14
C LEU A 66 0.89 11.53 1.04
N ILE A 67 0.70 12.51 0.17
CA ILE A 67 1.62 13.63 -0.02
C ILE A 67 0.93 14.89 0.50
N LEU A 68 1.56 15.60 1.42
CA LEU A 68 0.99 16.78 2.06
C LEU A 68 2.03 17.90 2.24
N PRO A 69 1.56 19.17 2.39
CA PRO A 69 2.45 20.33 2.48
C PRO A 69 3.36 20.31 3.70
N ASP A 70 2.78 20.27 4.91
CA ASP A 70 3.54 20.26 6.15
C ASP A 70 2.80 19.53 7.28
N ILE A 71 3.38 18.44 7.75
CA ILE A 71 2.84 17.63 8.86
C ILE A 71 2.88 18.36 10.22
N SER A 72 3.67 19.41 10.37
CA SER A 72 3.68 20.21 11.58
C SER A 72 2.42 21.07 11.75
N ASN A 73 1.70 21.32 10.66
CA ASN A 73 0.37 21.92 10.70
C ASN A 73 -0.66 20.91 11.22
N LEU A 74 -1.28 21.23 12.35
CA LEU A 74 -2.24 20.36 13.03
C LEU A 74 -3.42 19.92 12.12
N TYR A 75 -3.84 20.79 11.20
CA TYR A 75 -4.90 20.48 10.25
C TYR A 75 -4.52 19.29 9.33
N PHE A 76 -3.31 19.31 8.75
CA PHE A 76 -2.84 18.22 7.91
C PHE A 76 -2.50 16.97 8.71
N ALA A 77 -2.01 17.13 9.95
CA ALA A 77 -1.76 16.00 10.84
C ALA A 77 -3.05 15.24 11.22
N GLU A 78 -4.13 15.95 11.56
CA GLU A 78 -5.42 15.33 11.86
C GLU A 78 -6.04 14.68 10.61
N MET A 79 -5.90 15.31 9.45
CA MET A 79 -6.33 14.73 8.17
C MET A 79 -5.57 13.45 7.86
N ALA A 80 -4.24 13.45 8.02
CA ALA A 80 -3.40 12.26 7.80
C ALA A 80 -3.80 11.11 8.72
N LYS A 81 -4.10 11.40 9.99
CA LYS A 81 -4.58 10.42 10.96
C LYS A 81 -5.93 9.82 10.55
N GLY A 82 -6.87 10.65 10.11
CA GLY A 82 -8.17 10.17 9.62
C GLY A 82 -8.05 9.28 8.39
N ILE A 83 -7.18 9.67 7.45
CA ILE A 83 -6.88 8.90 6.23
C ILE A 83 -6.25 7.55 6.60
N GLU A 84 -5.26 7.53 7.52
CA GLU A 84 -4.61 6.30 7.97
C GLU A 84 -5.62 5.30 8.55
N ILE A 85 -6.51 5.78 9.41
CA ILE A 85 -7.56 4.95 10.02
C ILE A 85 -8.46 4.34 8.92
N ALA A 86 -8.90 5.14 7.96
CA ALA A 86 -9.76 4.68 6.87
C ALA A 86 -9.04 3.63 5.98
N LEU A 87 -7.78 3.89 5.61
CA LEU A 87 -6.97 2.98 4.80
C LEU A 87 -6.72 1.65 5.51
N ARG A 88 -6.46 1.66 6.80
CA ARG A 88 -6.27 0.45 7.61
C ARG A 88 -7.51 -0.44 7.62
N HIS A 89 -8.71 0.12 7.70
CA HIS A 89 -9.96 -0.64 7.58
C HIS A 89 -10.13 -1.29 6.20
N MET A 90 -9.49 -0.72 5.17
CA MET A 90 -9.47 -1.27 3.80
C MET A 90 -8.26 -2.21 3.56
N GLU A 91 -7.50 -2.55 4.59
CA GLU A 91 -6.27 -3.36 4.51
C GLU A 91 -5.15 -2.71 3.66
N TYR A 92 -5.13 -1.37 3.53
CA TYR A 92 -4.05 -0.61 2.92
C TYR A 92 -3.09 -0.05 3.99
N ASN A 93 -1.81 0.06 3.62
CA ASN A 93 -0.82 0.80 4.39
C ASN A 93 -0.56 2.15 3.72
N MET A 94 -0.23 3.15 4.52
CA MET A 94 0.04 4.50 4.06
C MET A 94 1.54 4.81 4.06
N ILE A 95 2.01 5.43 2.99
CA ILE A 95 3.33 6.09 2.94
C ILE A 95 3.08 7.58 2.97
N LEU A 96 3.49 8.24 4.06
CA LEU A 96 3.35 9.67 4.21
C LEU A 96 4.62 10.39 3.73
N CYS A 97 4.42 11.41 2.89
CA CYS A 97 5.47 12.30 2.38
C CYS A 97 5.17 13.74 2.78
N ASN A 98 6.07 14.33 3.55
CA ASN A 98 6.00 15.71 4.00
C ASN A 98 6.82 16.63 3.09
N CYS A 99 6.16 17.51 2.36
CA CYS A 99 6.82 18.39 1.38
C CYS A 99 7.56 19.58 2.01
N ASN A 100 7.25 19.94 3.25
CA ASN A 100 7.72 21.18 3.88
C ASN A 100 7.48 22.39 2.96
N ASP A 101 6.29 22.50 2.43
CA ASP A 101 5.85 23.57 1.51
C ASP A 101 6.71 23.76 0.26
N SER A 102 7.41 22.71 -0.22
CA SER A 102 8.26 22.74 -1.41
C SER A 102 7.64 21.99 -2.58
N ASP A 103 7.42 22.69 -3.69
CA ASP A 103 6.94 22.13 -4.96
C ASP A 103 7.92 21.10 -5.55
N GLU A 104 9.24 21.33 -5.38
CA GLU A 104 10.26 20.41 -5.87
C GLU A 104 10.19 19.07 -5.12
N ARG A 105 9.96 19.13 -3.80
CA ARG A 105 9.79 17.92 -2.98
C ARG A 105 8.50 17.20 -3.33
N GLU A 106 7.42 17.91 -3.58
CA GLU A 106 6.16 17.32 -3.99
C GLU A 106 6.33 16.50 -5.28
N LYS A 107 6.96 17.09 -6.32
CA LYS A 107 7.26 16.40 -7.59
C LYS A 107 8.16 15.17 -7.37
N ALA A 108 9.21 15.33 -6.56
CA ALA A 108 10.12 14.22 -6.23
C ALA A 108 9.39 13.08 -5.51
N TYR A 109 8.48 13.38 -4.59
CA TYR A 109 7.69 12.37 -3.89
C TYR A 109 6.69 11.65 -4.80
N ILE A 110 6.09 12.34 -5.76
CA ILE A 110 5.24 11.70 -6.78
C ILE A 110 6.05 10.65 -7.56
N ASP A 111 7.29 11.00 -7.97
CA ASP A 111 8.16 10.05 -8.67
C ASP A 111 8.58 8.88 -7.79
N ILE A 112 8.85 9.12 -6.51
CA ILE A 112 9.14 8.06 -5.53
C ILE A 112 7.92 7.13 -5.39
N MET A 113 6.71 7.65 -5.28
CA MET A 113 5.49 6.83 -5.20
C MET A 113 5.31 5.96 -6.44
N ARG A 114 5.61 6.50 -7.62
CA ARG A 114 5.61 5.74 -8.87
C ARG A 114 6.61 4.58 -8.84
N GLN A 115 7.84 4.85 -8.40
CA GLN A 115 8.89 3.82 -8.28
C GLN A 115 8.53 2.74 -7.23
N LYS A 116 7.81 3.11 -6.18
CA LYS A 116 7.30 2.19 -5.16
C LYS A 116 6.04 1.44 -5.61
N CYS A 117 5.53 1.72 -6.81
CA CYS A 117 4.33 1.10 -7.38
C CYS A 117 3.14 1.17 -6.43
N VAL A 118 2.89 2.32 -5.80
CA VAL A 118 1.71 2.49 -4.95
C VAL A 118 0.43 2.28 -5.76
N ASP A 119 -0.62 1.78 -5.13
CA ASP A 119 -1.90 1.50 -5.79
C ASP A 119 -2.71 2.79 -6.03
N GLY A 120 -2.36 3.89 -5.33
CA GLY A 120 -2.95 5.21 -5.51
C GLY A 120 -2.22 6.28 -4.69
N ILE A 121 -2.53 7.54 -5.01
CA ILE A 121 -1.98 8.71 -4.31
C ILE A 121 -3.12 9.59 -3.83
N ILE A 122 -3.05 10.01 -2.57
CA ILE A 122 -3.84 11.09 -1.99
C ILE A 122 -2.89 12.29 -1.90
N LEU A 123 -3.21 13.36 -2.62
CA LEU A 123 -2.38 14.56 -2.71
C LEU A 123 -3.11 15.74 -2.10
N ILE A 124 -2.45 16.41 -1.16
CA ILE A 124 -2.79 17.75 -0.69
C ILE A 124 -1.73 18.67 -1.25
N PRO A 125 -2.02 19.45 -2.30
CA PRO A 125 -0.98 20.18 -3.03
C PRO A 125 -0.33 21.27 -2.18
N VAL A 126 0.97 21.47 -2.40
CA VAL A 126 1.66 22.71 -1.99
C VAL A 126 1.11 23.85 -2.83
N LEU A 127 0.89 25.03 -2.25
CA LEU A 127 0.34 26.19 -2.95
C LEU A 127 1.30 26.71 -4.02
N SER A 128 1.10 26.32 -5.26
CA SER A 128 1.65 27.07 -6.39
C SER A 128 0.58 27.31 -7.46
N SER A 129 0.70 28.42 -8.11
CA SER A 129 -0.32 29.08 -8.91
C SER A 129 -0.59 28.47 -10.30
N SER A 130 -0.12 27.26 -10.63
CA SER A 130 -0.19 26.75 -12.02
C SER A 130 -0.45 25.24 -12.11
N VAL A 131 -1.57 24.79 -11.57
CA VAL A 131 -1.66 23.38 -11.12
C VAL A 131 -2.39 22.41 -12.04
N ASP A 132 -3.34 22.85 -12.84
CA ASP A 132 -4.33 21.92 -13.43
C ASP A 132 -3.77 20.92 -14.45
N ILE A 133 -2.85 21.33 -15.32
CA ILE A 133 -2.34 20.46 -16.40
C ILE A 133 -1.17 19.60 -15.92
N THR A 134 -0.42 20.09 -14.95
CA THR A 134 0.80 19.44 -14.48
C THR A 134 0.52 18.15 -13.72
N TYR A 135 -0.47 18.12 -12.81
CA TYR A 135 -0.74 16.92 -12.00
C TYR A 135 -1.33 15.79 -12.81
N THR A 136 -2.26 16.04 -13.73
CA THR A 136 -2.79 14.99 -14.61
C THR A 136 -1.70 14.36 -15.47
N THR A 137 -0.69 15.14 -15.85
CA THR A 137 0.47 14.65 -16.60
C THR A 137 1.46 13.90 -15.71
N ILE A 138 1.79 14.46 -14.54
CA ILE A 138 2.76 13.86 -13.61
C ILE A 138 2.20 12.60 -12.97
N LEU A 139 0.91 12.57 -12.62
CA LEU A 139 0.23 11.42 -12.01
C LEU A 139 -0.29 10.39 -13.03
N LYS A 140 -0.03 10.60 -14.33
CA LYS A 140 -0.50 9.71 -15.39
C LYS A 140 -0.16 8.24 -15.10
N GLY A 141 -1.19 7.41 -15.09
CA GLY A 141 -1.06 5.97 -14.88
C GLY A 141 -1.14 5.52 -13.42
N ILE A 142 -1.29 6.46 -12.45
CA ILE A 142 -1.53 6.14 -11.05
C ILE A 142 -2.88 6.74 -10.65
N PRO A 143 -3.82 5.97 -10.06
CA PRO A 143 -5.03 6.52 -9.49
C PRO A 143 -4.71 7.57 -8.42
N PHE A 144 -5.36 8.73 -8.46
CA PHE A 144 -5.12 9.77 -7.47
C PHE A 144 -6.37 10.54 -7.09
N VAL A 145 -6.33 11.14 -5.90
CA VAL A 145 -7.34 12.06 -5.38
C VAL A 145 -6.61 13.31 -4.87
N ILE A 146 -7.13 14.48 -5.21
CA ILE A 146 -6.66 15.76 -4.65
C ILE A 146 -7.63 16.19 -3.55
N LEU A 147 -7.09 16.57 -2.40
CA LEU A 147 -7.86 17.03 -1.25
C LEU A 147 -7.54 18.47 -0.90
N ASP A 148 -8.51 19.14 -0.27
CA ASP A 148 -8.42 20.45 0.38
C ASP A 148 -8.33 21.63 -0.58
N ARG A 149 -7.59 21.54 -1.66
CA ARG A 149 -7.37 22.66 -2.56
C ARG A 149 -8.06 22.43 -3.89
N ILE A 150 -9.15 23.21 -4.09
CA ILE A 150 -9.89 23.24 -5.35
C ILE A 150 -9.20 24.27 -6.25
N PHE A 151 -8.76 23.82 -7.42
CA PHE A 151 -8.23 24.72 -8.43
C PHE A 151 -9.39 25.43 -9.11
N SER A 152 -9.47 26.77 -8.98
CA SER A 152 -10.34 27.58 -9.85
C SER A 152 -9.79 27.55 -11.27
N LYS A 153 -10.67 27.25 -12.22
CA LYS A 153 -10.39 27.32 -13.67
C LYS A 153 -9.97 28.71 -14.09
#